data_b8e9ac275dd045c4b45eead7a55e7df2
#
_entry.id   b8e9ac275dd045c4b45eead7a55e7df2
#
_cell.length_a   1.000
_cell.length_b   1.000
_cell.length_c   1.000
_cell.angle_alpha   90.00
_cell.angle_beta   90.00
_cell.angle_gamma   90.00
#
_symmetry.space_group_name_H-M   'P 1'
#
loop_
_entity.id
_entity.type
_entity.pdbx_description
1 polymer ?
#
loop_
_entity_poly.entity_id
_entity_poly.type
_entity_poly.pdbx_seq_one_letter_code
_entity_poly.pdbx_strand_id
1 'polypeptide(L)'
;SSNKLAYEASLKVSENISHYNPLYIYGGVGMGKTHLLNSIGLELKKNNKVMFISAERFMYQFVKSIKSNDMVKFKEYFRNTDILLIDDIQFISGKEAMQEEFFHTFNALLDKGSQIIVSADRSPNKLSRIQERIKSRFSGGLVVDIQKPDLDLRKKIVEKKN
;
A
#
# COMPACT_ATOMS: atom_id res chain seq x y z
N SER A 1 17.04 -7.02 -9.22
CA SER A 1 16.29 -7.77 -8.21
C SER A 1 14.93 -7.15 -7.96
N SER A 2 14.03 -7.94 -7.40
CA SER A 2 12.68 -7.47 -7.09
C SER A 2 12.70 -6.32 -6.08
N ASN A 3 13.58 -6.38 -5.08
CA ASN A 3 13.73 -5.31 -4.11
C ASN A 3 14.27 -4.04 -4.75
N LYS A 4 15.21 -4.20 -5.67
CA LYS A 4 15.74 -3.08 -6.44
C LYS A 4 14.67 -2.46 -7.32
N LEU A 5 13.85 -3.29 -7.98
CA LEU A 5 12.75 -2.81 -8.82
C LEU A 5 11.73 -2.03 -7.99
N ALA A 6 11.35 -2.55 -6.83
CA ALA A 6 10.44 -1.86 -5.93
C ALA A 6 11.03 -0.53 -5.46
N TYR A 7 12.31 -0.50 -5.13
CA TYR A 7 13.01 0.71 -4.72
C TYR A 7 13.04 1.74 -5.86
N GLU A 8 13.36 1.29 -7.07
CA GLU A 8 13.39 2.17 -8.25
C GLU A 8 12.01 2.74 -8.55
N ALA A 9 10.95 1.92 -8.46
CA ALA A 9 9.58 2.39 -8.64
C ALA A 9 9.23 3.43 -7.56
N SER A 10 9.69 3.22 -6.33
CA SER A 10 9.47 4.15 -5.22
C SER A 10 10.19 5.48 -5.46
N LEU A 11 11.40 5.45 -6.01
CA LEU A 11 12.12 6.67 -6.37
C LEU A 11 11.36 7.43 -7.46
N LYS A 12 10.82 6.74 -8.45
CA LYS A 12 10.02 7.37 -9.49
C LYS A 12 8.76 7.99 -8.93
N VAL A 13 8.11 7.33 -7.97
CA VAL A 13 6.96 7.88 -7.27
C VAL A 13 7.37 9.16 -6.52
N SER A 14 8.54 9.15 -5.87
CA SER A 14 9.04 10.31 -5.15
C SER A 14 9.38 11.48 -6.09
N GLU A 15 9.86 11.19 -7.29
CA GLU A 15 10.21 12.20 -8.28
C GLU A 15 8.98 12.75 -8.99
N ASN A 16 7.96 11.89 -9.20
CA ASN A 16 6.78 12.24 -9.97
C ASN A 16 5.56 11.59 -9.30
N ILE A 17 5.05 12.24 -8.27
CA ILE A 17 3.88 11.75 -7.51
C ILE A 17 2.72 11.48 -8.48
N SER A 18 2.04 10.39 -8.29
CA SER A 18 0.92 9.89 -9.10
C SER A 18 1.33 9.19 -10.39
N HIS A 19 2.62 8.99 -10.64
CA HIS A 19 3.07 8.25 -11.83
C HIS A 19 2.61 6.78 -11.76
N TYR A 20 2.68 6.15 -10.57
CA TYR A 20 2.18 4.80 -10.35
C TYR A 20 1.24 4.83 -9.13
N ASN A 21 -0.03 5.05 -9.37
CA ASN A 21 -0.98 5.18 -8.27
C ASN A 21 -2.18 4.24 -8.44
N PRO A 22 -2.35 3.26 -7.57
CA PRO A 22 -1.50 2.97 -6.42
C PRO A 22 -0.24 2.17 -6.79
N LEU A 23 0.71 2.14 -5.89
CA LEU A 23 1.82 1.20 -5.93
C LEU A 23 1.49 0.07 -4.96
N TYR A 24 1.42 -1.15 -5.46
CA TYR A 24 1.09 -2.33 -4.65
C TYR A 24 2.31 -3.24 -4.61
N ILE A 25 2.81 -3.48 -3.42
CA ILE A 25 4.01 -4.28 -3.19
C ILE A 25 3.61 -5.53 -2.42
N TYR A 26 3.94 -6.71 -2.93
CA TYR A 26 3.60 -7.93 -2.22
C TYR A 26 4.77 -8.91 -2.15
N GLY A 27 4.71 -9.79 -1.15
CA GLY A 27 5.69 -10.82 -0.92
C GLY A 27 5.34 -11.57 0.34
N GLY A 28 5.88 -12.77 0.51
CA GLY A 28 5.63 -13.60 1.67
C GLY A 28 6.19 -13.00 2.96
N VAL A 29 5.87 -13.64 4.07
CA VAL A 29 6.37 -13.26 5.39
C VAL A 29 7.90 -13.27 5.37
N GLY A 30 8.52 -12.27 5.97
CA GLY A 30 9.97 -12.19 6.06
C GLY A 30 10.69 -11.64 4.83
N MET A 31 9.93 -11.08 3.87
CA MET A 31 10.51 -10.50 2.65
C MET A 31 11.00 -9.06 2.81
N GLY A 32 10.87 -8.47 4.01
CA GLY A 32 11.33 -7.13 4.25
C GLY A 32 10.41 -6.03 3.74
N LYS A 33 9.12 -6.32 3.49
CA LYS A 33 8.14 -5.35 3.01
C LYS A 33 8.00 -4.15 3.92
N THR A 34 7.84 -4.39 5.22
CA THR A 34 7.67 -3.33 6.21
C THR A 34 8.90 -2.44 6.25
N HIS A 35 10.08 -3.03 6.20
CA HIS A 35 11.34 -2.28 6.17
C HIS A 35 11.43 -1.41 4.91
N LEU A 36 11.07 -1.97 3.78
CA LEU A 36 11.05 -1.23 2.51
C LEU A 36 10.08 -0.06 2.56
N LEU A 37 8.87 -0.28 3.06
CA LEU A 37 7.88 0.79 3.21
C LEU A 37 8.36 1.89 4.15
N ASN A 38 9.01 1.53 5.26
CA ASN A 38 9.60 2.50 6.16
C ASN A 38 10.65 3.37 5.46
N SER A 39 11.51 2.74 4.68
CA SER A 39 12.56 3.43 3.94
C SER A 39 11.96 4.41 2.92
N ILE A 40 10.94 3.96 2.20
CA ILE A 40 10.22 4.81 1.24
C ILE A 40 9.58 5.99 1.97
N GLY A 41 8.91 5.73 3.08
CA GLY A 41 8.24 6.77 3.86
C GLY A 41 9.21 7.83 4.38
N LEU A 42 10.37 7.40 4.87
CA LEU A 42 11.39 8.33 5.35
C LEU A 42 11.92 9.23 4.24
N GLU A 43 12.12 8.67 3.03
CA GLU A 43 12.58 9.46 1.89
C GLU A 43 11.52 10.46 1.43
N LEU A 44 10.27 10.02 1.30
CA LEU A 44 9.18 10.85 0.83
C LEU A 44 8.78 11.93 1.84
N LYS A 45 8.98 11.68 3.14
CA LYS A 45 8.63 12.61 4.20
C LYS A 45 9.38 13.93 4.11
N LYS A 46 10.51 13.97 3.45
CA LYS A 46 11.32 15.19 3.30
C LYS A 46 10.54 16.32 2.64
N ASN A 47 9.64 15.99 1.70
CA ASN A 47 8.93 16.99 0.90
C ASN A 47 7.41 16.82 0.91
N ASN A 48 6.88 15.86 1.68
CA ASN A 48 5.47 15.51 1.64
C ASN A 48 4.93 15.19 3.01
N LYS A 49 3.61 15.32 3.18
CA LYS A 49 2.91 14.80 4.33
C LYS A 49 2.71 13.30 4.12
N VAL A 50 3.49 12.49 4.83
CA VAL A 50 3.45 11.04 4.72
C VAL A 50 2.80 10.45 5.95
N MET A 51 1.86 9.53 5.73
CA MET A 51 1.30 8.71 6.78
C MET A 51 1.66 7.25 6.51
N PHE A 52 2.27 6.61 7.48
CA PHE A 52 2.55 5.18 7.46
C PHE A 52 1.69 4.51 8.53
N ILE A 53 0.84 3.57 8.11
CA ILE A 53 -0.06 2.88 9.04
C ILE A 53 -0.26 1.44 8.56
N SER A 54 -0.38 0.49 9.52
CA SER A 54 -0.79 -0.86 9.17
C SER A 54 -2.31 -0.90 8.96
N ALA A 55 -2.79 -1.86 8.16
CA ALA A 55 -4.22 -2.05 7.98
C ALA A 55 -4.91 -2.37 9.31
N GLU A 56 -4.23 -3.11 10.19
CA GLU A 56 -4.74 -3.40 11.54
C GLU A 56 -4.94 -2.12 12.34
N ARG A 57 -3.97 -1.22 12.32
CA ARG A 57 -4.05 0.06 13.03
C ARG A 57 -5.11 0.96 12.44
N PHE A 58 -5.24 0.97 11.12
CA PHE A 58 -6.30 1.70 10.43
C PHE A 58 -7.67 1.23 10.93
N MET A 59 -7.86 -0.09 11.00
CA MET A 59 -9.10 -0.68 11.51
C MET A 59 -9.38 -0.29 12.94
N TYR A 60 -8.35 -0.33 13.79
CA TYR A 60 -8.48 0.05 15.19
C TYR A 60 -8.97 1.51 15.32
N GLN A 61 -8.37 2.41 14.58
CA GLN A 61 -8.74 3.83 14.61
C GLN A 61 -10.13 4.06 14.05
N PHE A 62 -10.52 3.31 13.02
CA PHE A 62 -11.87 3.38 12.46
C PHE A 62 -12.92 3.00 13.50
N VAL A 63 -12.75 1.85 14.15
CA VAL A 63 -13.69 1.37 15.18
C VAL A 63 -13.75 2.37 16.35
N LYS A 64 -12.61 2.86 16.80
CA LYS A 64 -12.54 3.85 17.87
C LYS A 64 -13.30 5.13 17.49
N SER A 65 -13.15 5.58 16.24
CA SER A 65 -13.83 6.78 15.75
C SER A 65 -15.36 6.63 15.72
N ILE A 66 -15.84 5.44 15.37
CA ILE A 66 -17.27 5.15 15.41
C ILE A 66 -17.78 5.22 16.85
N LYS A 67 -17.08 4.58 17.78
CA LYS A 67 -17.47 4.56 19.21
C LYS A 67 -17.44 5.94 19.85
N SER A 68 -16.50 6.79 19.43
CA SER A 68 -16.34 8.15 19.96
C SER A 68 -17.14 9.19 19.18
N ASN A 69 -17.85 8.78 18.13
CA ASN A 69 -18.57 9.69 17.22
C ASN A 69 -17.67 10.76 16.60
N ASP A 70 -16.42 10.35 16.25
CA ASP A 70 -15.39 11.24 15.69
C ASP A 70 -15.04 10.90 14.25
N MET A 71 -15.99 10.41 13.45
CA MET A 71 -15.73 10.00 12.07
C MET A 71 -15.26 11.14 11.18
N VAL A 72 -15.71 12.36 11.45
CA VAL A 72 -15.27 13.53 10.68
C VAL A 72 -13.76 13.74 10.85
N LYS A 73 -13.27 13.68 12.09
CA LYS A 73 -11.84 13.81 12.39
C LYS A 73 -11.03 12.67 11.76
N PHE A 74 -11.56 11.46 11.83
CA PHE A 74 -10.89 10.30 11.21
C PHE A 74 -10.73 10.51 9.72
N LYS A 75 -11.78 10.92 9.04
CA LYS A 75 -11.76 11.15 7.59
C LYS A 75 -10.80 12.28 7.22
N GLU A 76 -10.83 13.37 7.95
CA GLU A 76 -9.93 14.51 7.71
C GLU A 76 -8.47 14.14 7.91
N TYR A 77 -8.19 13.35 8.95
CA TYR A 77 -6.83 12.94 9.27
C TYR A 77 -6.19 12.18 8.10
N PHE A 78 -6.91 11.24 7.50
CA PHE A 78 -6.39 10.48 6.37
C PHE A 78 -6.43 11.26 5.06
N ARG A 79 -7.46 12.06 4.83
CA ARG A 79 -7.64 12.79 3.58
C ARG A 79 -6.68 13.95 3.40
N ASN A 80 -6.07 14.44 4.47
CA ASN A 80 -5.09 15.54 4.39
C ASN A 80 -3.66 15.07 4.13
N THR A 81 -3.50 13.79 3.83
CA THR A 81 -2.19 13.18 3.60
C THR A 81 -1.83 13.28 2.12
N ASP A 82 -0.57 13.59 1.82
CA ASP A 82 -0.05 13.60 0.45
C ASP A 82 0.30 12.20 -0.03
N ILE A 83 0.82 11.38 0.88
CA ILE A 83 1.25 10.02 0.58
C ILE A 83 0.79 9.11 1.72
N LEU A 84 0.00 8.09 1.38
CA LEU A 84 -0.48 7.10 2.35
C LEU A 84 0.18 5.77 2.08
N LEU A 85 0.89 5.25 3.10
CA LEU A 85 1.51 3.93 3.07
C LEU A 85 0.73 3.02 4.01
N ILE A 86 0.13 1.97 3.46
CA ILE A 86 -0.63 1.00 4.24
C ILE A 86 0.04 -0.35 4.17
N ASP A 87 0.42 -0.89 5.34
CA ASP A 87 1.09 -2.19 5.45
C ASP A 87 0.07 -3.29 5.72
N ASP A 88 0.29 -4.45 5.13
CA ASP A 88 -0.47 -5.68 5.39
C ASP A 88 -1.97 -5.54 5.12
N ILE A 89 -2.30 -5.14 3.91
CA ILE A 89 -3.70 -4.89 3.51
C ILE A 89 -4.57 -6.14 3.60
N GLN A 90 -3.99 -7.34 3.56
CA GLN A 90 -4.76 -8.59 3.71
C GLN A 90 -5.52 -8.65 5.04
N PHE A 91 -5.17 -7.79 6.00
CA PHE A 91 -5.84 -7.73 7.30
C PHE A 91 -7.30 -7.32 7.20
N ILE A 92 -7.71 -6.63 6.13
CA ILE A 92 -9.11 -6.22 5.94
C ILE A 92 -9.98 -7.35 5.37
N SER A 93 -9.40 -8.50 5.07
CA SER A 93 -10.10 -9.65 4.53
C SER A 93 -11.30 -10.03 5.41
N GLY A 94 -12.47 -10.19 4.80
CA GLY A 94 -13.69 -10.57 5.51
C GLY A 94 -14.33 -9.46 6.36
N LYS A 95 -13.78 -8.25 6.36
CA LYS A 95 -14.27 -7.13 7.19
C LYS A 95 -14.96 -6.10 6.30
N GLU A 96 -16.25 -6.31 6.03
CA GLU A 96 -17.00 -5.52 5.05
C GLU A 96 -17.07 -4.03 5.38
N ALA A 97 -17.39 -3.67 6.63
CA ALA A 97 -17.48 -2.26 7.00
C ALA A 97 -16.15 -1.55 6.87
N MET A 98 -15.06 -2.23 7.21
CA MET A 98 -13.71 -1.72 7.06
C MET A 98 -13.34 -1.53 5.58
N GLN A 99 -13.69 -2.51 4.75
CA GLN A 99 -13.43 -2.43 3.31
C GLN A 99 -14.18 -1.26 2.68
N GLU A 100 -15.40 -1.02 3.11
CA GLU A 100 -16.21 0.11 2.66
C GLU A 100 -15.51 1.44 2.97
N GLU A 101 -15.11 1.63 4.22
CA GLU A 101 -14.43 2.87 4.64
C GLU A 101 -13.07 3.01 3.97
N PHE A 102 -12.33 1.92 3.86
CA PHE A 102 -11.05 1.92 3.14
C PHE A 102 -11.24 2.37 1.69
N PHE A 103 -12.25 1.83 1.02
CA PHE A 103 -12.53 2.16 -0.37
C PHE A 103 -12.85 3.65 -0.54
N HIS A 104 -13.67 4.21 0.35
CA HIS A 104 -13.99 5.64 0.31
C HIS A 104 -12.77 6.51 0.56
N THR A 105 -11.93 6.16 1.53
CA THR A 105 -10.69 6.87 1.82
C THR A 105 -9.74 6.80 0.64
N PHE A 106 -9.59 5.61 0.06
CA PHE A 106 -8.74 5.35 -1.09
C PHE A 106 -9.16 6.24 -2.27
N ASN A 107 -10.45 6.23 -2.61
CA ASN A 107 -10.94 7.03 -3.72
C ASN A 107 -10.79 8.54 -3.48
N ALA A 108 -11.03 9.00 -2.25
CA ALA A 108 -10.86 10.41 -1.91
C ALA A 108 -9.41 10.85 -2.09
N LEU A 109 -8.45 10.00 -1.70
CA LEU A 109 -7.03 10.29 -1.87
C LEU A 109 -6.63 10.30 -3.35
N LEU A 110 -7.12 9.34 -4.13
CA LEU A 110 -6.86 9.30 -5.58
C LEU A 110 -7.41 10.55 -6.27
N ASP A 111 -8.62 10.96 -5.93
CA ASP A 111 -9.25 12.15 -6.52
C ASP A 111 -8.49 13.42 -6.18
N LYS A 112 -7.91 13.48 -5.00
CA LYS A 112 -7.07 14.61 -4.57
C LYS A 112 -5.70 14.61 -5.25
N GLY A 113 -5.29 13.48 -5.83
CA GLY A 113 -3.96 13.33 -6.42
C GLY A 113 -2.91 12.84 -5.43
N SER A 114 -3.33 12.36 -4.26
CA SER A 114 -2.41 11.79 -3.27
C SER A 114 -1.90 10.43 -3.73
N GLN A 115 -0.67 10.11 -3.36
CA GLN A 115 -0.05 8.83 -3.69
C GLN A 115 -0.44 7.79 -2.65
N ILE A 116 -0.79 6.58 -3.11
CA ILE A 116 -1.09 5.47 -2.21
C ILE A 116 -0.11 4.34 -2.50
N ILE A 117 0.51 3.82 -1.44
CA ILE A 117 1.41 2.68 -1.50
C ILE A 117 0.89 1.63 -0.52
N VAL A 118 0.65 0.42 -1.03
CA VAL A 118 0.03 -0.66 -0.26
C VAL A 118 0.96 -1.87 -0.25
N SER A 119 1.09 -2.52 0.89
CA SER A 119 1.77 -3.81 0.95
C SER A 119 0.80 -4.93 1.29
N ALA A 120 1.14 -6.14 0.86
CA ALA A 120 0.35 -7.34 1.15
C ALA A 120 1.25 -8.57 1.14
N ASP A 121 0.71 -9.68 1.63
CA ASP A 121 1.42 -10.96 1.60
C ASP A 121 1.22 -11.74 0.30
N ARG A 122 0.37 -11.23 -0.61
CA ARG A 122 0.04 -11.88 -1.88
C ARG A 122 -0.45 -10.87 -2.91
N SER A 123 -0.49 -11.30 -4.18
CA SER A 123 -0.95 -10.44 -5.28
C SER A 123 -2.42 -10.05 -5.10
N PRO A 124 -2.88 -8.97 -5.76
CA PRO A 124 -4.26 -8.50 -5.59
C PRO A 124 -5.31 -9.57 -5.91
N ASN A 125 -5.12 -10.31 -6.98
CA ASN A 125 -6.11 -11.32 -7.39
C ASN A 125 -6.16 -12.54 -6.45
N LYS A 126 -5.16 -12.72 -5.60
CA LYS A 126 -5.14 -13.79 -4.60
C LYS A 126 -5.69 -13.37 -3.24
N LEU A 127 -6.01 -12.11 -3.06
CA LEU A 127 -6.67 -11.65 -1.84
C LEU A 127 -8.06 -12.28 -1.75
N SER A 128 -8.36 -12.93 -0.62
CA SER A 128 -9.65 -13.58 -0.42
C SER A 128 -10.56 -12.71 0.45
N ARG A 129 -11.86 -12.83 0.24
CA ARG A 129 -12.88 -12.10 1.00
C ARG A 129 -12.65 -10.58 1.02
N ILE A 130 -12.18 -10.07 -0.10
CA ILE A 130 -12.03 -8.64 -0.36
C ILE A 130 -12.84 -8.32 -1.61
N GLN A 131 -13.59 -7.23 -1.58
CA GLN A 131 -14.47 -6.82 -2.67
C GLN A 131 -13.69 -6.64 -3.97
N GLU A 132 -14.28 -7.07 -5.07
CA GLU A 132 -13.64 -7.00 -6.39
C GLU A 132 -13.27 -5.59 -6.80
N ARG A 133 -14.09 -4.59 -6.44
CA ARG A 133 -13.79 -3.18 -6.75
C ARG A 133 -12.49 -2.71 -6.08
N ILE A 134 -12.19 -3.23 -4.87
CA ILE A 134 -10.94 -2.90 -4.16
C ILE A 134 -9.76 -3.58 -4.85
N LYS A 135 -9.89 -4.86 -5.17
CA LYS A 135 -8.84 -5.59 -5.90
C LYS A 135 -8.52 -4.93 -7.23
N SER A 136 -9.55 -4.49 -7.93
CA SER A 136 -9.40 -3.80 -9.21
C SER A 136 -8.59 -2.51 -9.07
N ARG A 137 -8.84 -1.75 -8.00
CA ARG A 137 -8.08 -0.54 -7.72
C ARG A 137 -6.61 -0.86 -7.46
N PHE A 138 -6.32 -1.91 -6.70
CA PHE A 138 -4.94 -2.32 -6.42
C PHE A 138 -4.20 -2.68 -7.69
N SER A 139 -4.87 -3.31 -8.63
CA SER A 139 -4.28 -3.72 -9.91
C SER A 139 -4.16 -2.57 -10.91
N GLY A 140 -4.79 -1.43 -10.63
CA GLY A 140 -4.87 -0.31 -11.57
C GLY A 140 -3.60 0.52 -11.70
N GLY A 141 -2.64 0.35 -10.79
CA GLY A 141 -1.35 1.02 -10.85
C GLY A 141 -0.23 0.04 -11.14
N LEU A 142 0.85 0.14 -10.37
CA LEU A 142 1.99 -0.77 -10.50
C LEU A 142 1.93 -1.83 -9.41
N VAL A 143 2.03 -3.10 -9.79
CA VAL A 143 2.08 -4.24 -8.87
C VAL A 143 3.50 -4.82 -8.92
N VAL A 144 4.14 -4.91 -7.76
CA VAL A 144 5.53 -5.36 -7.64
C VAL A 144 5.61 -6.56 -6.72
N ASP A 145 6.23 -7.62 -7.20
CA ASP A 145 6.48 -8.85 -6.44
C ASP A 145 7.88 -8.79 -5.83
N ILE A 146 7.94 -8.79 -4.50
CA ILE A 146 9.22 -8.82 -3.80
C ILE A 146 9.58 -10.28 -3.53
N GLN A 147 10.68 -10.71 -4.14
CA GLN A 147 11.21 -12.06 -3.96
C GLN A 147 12.19 -12.11 -2.79
N LYS A 148 12.43 -13.30 -2.26
CA LYS A 148 13.49 -13.51 -1.29
C LYS A 148 14.83 -13.15 -1.92
N PRO A 149 15.70 -12.42 -1.23
CA PRO A 149 17.04 -12.13 -1.74
C PRO A 149 17.95 -13.36 -1.60
N ASP A 150 17.68 -14.41 -2.37
CA ASP A 150 18.37 -15.69 -2.32
C ASP A 150 18.62 -16.22 -3.73
N LEU A 151 18.90 -17.52 -3.84
CA LEU A 151 19.17 -18.18 -5.13
C LEU A 151 18.00 -18.04 -6.11
N ASP A 152 16.77 -18.10 -5.62
CA ASP A 152 15.59 -17.99 -6.48
C ASP A 152 15.52 -16.61 -7.13
N LEU A 153 15.84 -15.57 -6.38
CA LEU A 153 15.90 -14.21 -6.92
C LEU A 153 16.93 -14.12 -8.05
N ARG A 154 18.10 -14.70 -7.86
CA ARG A 154 19.15 -14.71 -8.89
C ARG A 154 18.71 -15.47 -10.13
N LYS A 155 18.05 -16.60 -9.97
CA LYS A 155 17.50 -17.38 -11.10
C LYS A 155 16.52 -16.56 -11.91
N LYS A 156 15.60 -15.85 -11.25
CA LYS A 156 14.62 -15.03 -11.93
C LYS A 156 15.26 -13.91 -12.73
N ILE A 157 16.31 -13.31 -12.22
CA ILE A 157 17.04 -12.27 -12.93
C ILE A 157 17.67 -12.84 -14.21
N VAL A 158 18.27 -14.01 -14.12
CA VAL A 158 18.88 -14.68 -15.27
C VAL A 158 17.82 -15.03 -16.30
N GLU A 159 16.71 -15.60 -15.89
CA GLU A 159 15.59 -15.96 -16.79
C GLU A 159 15.05 -14.75 -17.53
N LYS A 160 14.94 -13.62 -16.87
CA LYS A 160 14.45 -12.39 -17.50
C LYS A 160 15.42 -11.83 -18.55
N LYS A 161 16.69 -12.10 -18.43
CA LYS A 161 17.69 -11.65 -19.40
C LYS A 161 17.73 -12.52 -20.65
N ASN A 162 17.21 -13.71 -20.55
CA ASN A 162 17.15 -14.65 -21.66
C ASN A 162 15.77 -14.64 -22.34
#